data_3f0f160fbbf9c46d99198f4c853b409c
#
_entry.id   3f0f160fbbf9c46d99198f4c853b409c
#
_cell.length_a   1.000
_cell.length_b   1.000
_cell.length_c   1.000
_cell.angle_alpha   90.00
_cell.angle_beta   90.00
_cell.angle_gamma   90.00
#
_symmetry.space_group_name_H-M   'P 1'
#
loop_
_entity.id
_entity.type
_entity.pdbx_description
1 polymer ?
#
loop_
_entity_poly.entity_id
_entity_poly.type
_entity_poly.pdbx_seq_one_letter_code
_entity_poly.pdbx_strand_id
1 'polypeptide(L)'
;ALLNYVSLVGWSYDGEKEFFTREELEKCFSLEKINKAPGVFDYQKLDWFNGQYIKKKTNEELATLLMPYLKEAGILTDNDYNNLVAFVPGIRDRITLLGDIVSMTEFVKDQGKPEVSLLIPKKMDVQGTLVALKATYEEVKKGLQEGLDDEGLQNRLCDLAQKLGIKNAGVFNPLRTAVTGLAVSPPPFSCIRLLGEKESYRRIEQALEILEEEVRKNG
;
A
#
# COMPACT_ATOMS: atom_id res chain seq x y z
N ALA A 1 -20.01 6.10 7.10
CA ALA A 1 -19.38 5.76 8.40
C ALA A 1 -19.94 6.67 9.53
N LEU A 2 -19.71 7.98 9.46
CA LEU A 2 -20.08 8.92 10.54
C LEU A 2 -21.55 8.80 10.94
N LEU A 3 -22.50 8.86 10.00
CA LEU A 3 -23.93 8.73 10.28
C LEU A 3 -24.23 7.44 11.05
N ASN A 4 -23.70 6.31 10.59
CA ASN A 4 -23.91 5.02 11.23
C ASN A 4 -23.32 5.01 12.66
N TYR A 5 -22.09 5.47 12.83
CA TYR A 5 -21.44 5.52 14.14
C TYR A 5 -22.19 6.42 15.13
N VAL A 6 -22.53 7.65 14.72
CA VAL A 6 -23.26 8.60 15.59
C VAL A 6 -24.63 8.05 15.99
N SER A 7 -25.33 7.36 15.09
CA SER A 7 -26.61 6.72 15.43
C SER A 7 -26.46 5.67 16.52
N LEU A 8 -25.31 4.99 16.62
CA LEU A 8 -25.04 3.98 17.65
C LEU A 8 -24.57 4.58 18.99
N VAL A 9 -24.25 5.87 19.03
CA VAL A 9 -23.90 6.54 20.29
C VAL A 9 -25.20 6.77 21.09
N GLY A 10 -25.48 5.84 21.98
CA GLY A 10 -26.68 5.87 22.82
C GLY A 10 -27.92 5.17 22.23
N TRP A 11 -27.84 4.55 21.03
CA TRP A 11 -28.91 3.75 20.46
C TRP A 11 -28.40 2.38 20.02
N SER A 12 -29.23 1.36 20.15
CA SER A 12 -28.98 0.00 19.65
C SER A 12 -30.25 -0.59 19.05
N TYR A 13 -30.11 -1.30 17.94
CA TYR A 13 -31.23 -2.00 17.31
C TYR A 13 -31.59 -3.30 18.06
N ASP A 14 -30.63 -4.19 18.20
CA ASP A 14 -30.77 -5.51 18.83
C ASP A 14 -29.58 -5.90 19.73
N GLY A 15 -28.59 -5.03 19.90
CA GLY A 15 -27.38 -5.27 20.67
C GLY A 15 -26.21 -5.87 19.89
N GLU A 16 -26.43 -6.38 18.67
CA GLU A 16 -25.41 -7.04 17.86
C GLU A 16 -25.15 -6.34 16.54
N LYS A 17 -26.19 -5.90 15.83
CA LYS A 17 -26.05 -5.24 14.53
C LYS A 17 -25.50 -3.83 14.68
N GLU A 18 -24.30 -3.59 14.13
CA GLU A 18 -23.64 -2.29 14.15
C GLU A 18 -23.60 -1.60 12.76
N PHE A 19 -23.76 -2.33 11.65
CA PHE A 19 -23.71 -1.76 10.30
C PHE A 19 -25.10 -1.63 9.71
N PHE A 20 -25.45 -0.40 9.34
CA PHE A 20 -26.70 -0.03 8.73
C PHE A 20 -26.48 0.82 7.49
N THR A 21 -27.28 0.62 6.44
CA THR A 21 -27.43 1.60 5.39
C THR A 21 -28.25 2.79 5.91
N ARG A 22 -28.25 3.89 5.17
CA ARG A 22 -29.09 5.04 5.52
C ARG A 22 -30.57 4.65 5.54
N GLU A 23 -31.01 3.91 4.54
CA GLU A 23 -32.40 3.43 4.39
C GLU A 23 -32.81 2.48 5.51
N GLU A 24 -31.87 1.65 5.98
CA GLU A 24 -32.11 0.79 7.16
C GLU A 24 -32.26 1.63 8.43
N LEU A 25 -31.38 2.62 8.63
CA LEU A 25 -31.49 3.53 9.79
C LEU A 25 -32.82 4.29 9.78
N GLU A 26 -33.23 4.84 8.64
CA GLU A 26 -34.52 5.55 8.51
C GLU A 26 -35.73 4.67 8.88
N LYS A 27 -35.63 3.36 8.69
CA LYS A 27 -36.70 2.40 9.02
C LYS A 27 -36.68 1.89 10.45
N CYS A 28 -35.50 1.70 11.03
CA CYS A 28 -35.38 1.01 12.33
C CYS A 28 -34.97 1.94 13.49
N PHE A 29 -34.49 3.16 13.21
CA PHE A 29 -34.12 4.11 14.26
C PHE A 29 -35.37 4.62 14.97
N SER A 30 -35.34 4.60 16.30
CA SER A 30 -36.44 5.00 17.15
C SER A 30 -35.92 5.78 18.35
N LEU A 31 -36.53 6.91 18.65
CA LEU A 31 -36.16 7.78 19.76
C LEU A 31 -36.42 7.11 21.11
N GLU A 32 -37.40 6.21 21.17
CA GLU A 32 -37.79 5.48 22.38
C GLU A 32 -36.68 4.50 22.84
N LYS A 33 -35.85 4.06 21.88
CA LYS A 33 -34.71 3.15 22.14
C LYS A 33 -33.41 3.87 22.47
N ILE A 34 -33.42 5.20 22.55
CA ILE A 34 -32.23 5.97 22.93
C ILE A 34 -31.96 5.80 24.43
N ASN A 35 -30.74 5.35 24.76
CA ASN A 35 -30.28 5.32 26.15
C ASN A 35 -30.06 6.74 26.65
N LYS A 36 -30.66 7.04 27.83
CA LYS A 36 -30.55 8.36 28.48
C LYS A 36 -29.18 8.57 29.16
N ALA A 37 -28.36 7.53 29.28
CA ALA A 37 -26.99 7.67 29.81
C ALA A 37 -26.11 8.49 28.85
N PRO A 38 -25.15 9.28 29.34
CA PRO A 38 -24.22 10.01 28.50
C PRO A 38 -23.44 9.05 27.60
N GLY A 39 -23.53 9.25 26.31
CA GLY A 39 -22.71 8.51 25.34
C GLY A 39 -21.29 9.09 25.29
N VAL A 40 -20.28 8.23 25.27
CA VAL A 40 -18.89 8.64 25.04
C VAL A 40 -18.57 8.53 23.56
N PHE A 41 -18.06 9.62 22.97
CA PHE A 41 -17.61 9.61 21.59
C PHE A 41 -16.21 9.03 21.51
N ASP A 42 -16.10 7.87 20.86
CA ASP A 42 -14.85 7.13 20.68
C ASP A 42 -14.34 7.30 19.23
N TYR A 43 -13.28 8.08 19.07
CA TYR A 43 -12.65 8.33 17.78
C TYR A 43 -12.06 7.06 17.17
N GLN A 44 -11.49 6.15 17.98
CA GLN A 44 -10.91 4.90 17.48
C GLN A 44 -12.00 3.99 16.88
N LYS A 45 -13.17 3.94 17.54
CA LYS A 45 -14.32 3.21 17.01
C LYS A 45 -14.85 3.84 15.73
N LEU A 46 -14.87 5.15 15.60
CA LEU A 46 -15.25 5.84 14.36
C LEU A 46 -14.27 5.52 13.23
N ASP A 47 -12.96 5.56 13.49
CA ASP A 47 -11.93 5.22 12.51
C ASP A 47 -12.06 3.76 12.07
N TRP A 48 -12.33 2.85 12.99
CA TRP A 48 -12.61 1.46 12.67
C TRP A 48 -13.83 1.32 11.75
N PHE A 49 -14.95 2.00 12.08
CA PHE A 49 -16.13 2.04 11.21
C PHE A 49 -15.77 2.54 9.82
N ASN A 50 -15.03 3.64 9.75
CA ASN A 50 -14.63 4.23 8.48
C ASN A 50 -13.79 3.27 7.64
N GLY A 51 -12.81 2.59 8.25
CA GLY A 51 -12.03 1.53 7.61
C GLY A 51 -12.91 0.39 7.07
N GLN A 52 -13.96 -0.04 7.79
CA GLN A 52 -14.89 -1.06 7.30
C GLN A 52 -15.69 -0.58 6.07
N TYR A 53 -16.07 0.69 6.01
CA TYR A 53 -16.73 1.25 4.83
C TYR A 53 -15.77 1.37 3.64
N ILE A 54 -14.50 1.73 3.86
CA ILE A 54 -13.45 1.74 2.85
C ILE A 54 -13.27 0.34 2.25
N LYS A 55 -13.20 -0.70 3.08
CA LYS A 55 -13.03 -2.10 2.65
C LYS A 55 -14.16 -2.62 1.75
N LYS A 56 -15.35 -2.09 1.89
CA LYS A 56 -16.52 -2.47 1.08
C LYS A 56 -16.55 -1.83 -0.32
N LYS A 57 -15.68 -0.84 -0.59
CA LYS A 57 -15.63 -0.16 -1.88
C LYS A 57 -14.94 -1.02 -2.93
N THR A 58 -15.36 -0.92 -4.20
CA THR A 58 -14.58 -1.49 -5.31
C THR A 58 -13.26 -0.75 -5.48
N ASN A 59 -12.34 -1.27 -6.29
CA ASN A 59 -11.07 -0.61 -6.55
C ASN A 59 -11.29 0.75 -7.24
N GLU A 60 -12.20 0.81 -8.19
CA GLU A 60 -12.56 1.99 -8.96
C GLU A 60 -13.24 3.05 -8.08
N GLU A 61 -14.20 2.62 -7.25
CA GLU A 61 -14.86 3.51 -6.29
C GLU A 61 -13.85 4.13 -5.32
N LEU A 62 -12.95 3.30 -4.77
CA LEU A 62 -11.96 3.78 -3.83
C LEU A 62 -10.92 4.67 -4.50
N ALA A 63 -10.42 4.32 -5.68
CA ALA A 63 -9.53 5.17 -6.47
C ALA A 63 -10.17 6.54 -6.77
N THR A 64 -11.45 6.57 -7.13
CA THR A 64 -12.20 7.82 -7.36
C THR A 64 -12.25 8.70 -6.11
N LEU A 65 -12.42 8.08 -4.93
CA LEU A 65 -12.46 8.81 -3.65
C LEU A 65 -11.07 9.28 -3.19
N LEU A 66 -10.00 8.57 -3.54
CA LEU A 66 -8.61 8.89 -3.17
C LEU A 66 -7.99 9.95 -4.09
N MET A 67 -8.37 9.97 -5.37
CA MET A 67 -7.77 10.84 -6.38
C MET A 67 -7.75 12.33 -5.98
N PRO A 68 -8.82 12.94 -5.44
CA PRO A 68 -8.79 14.35 -5.02
C PRO A 68 -7.66 14.67 -4.04
N TYR A 69 -7.41 13.81 -3.05
CA TYR A 69 -6.34 13.99 -2.05
C TYR A 69 -4.96 13.95 -2.70
N LEU A 70 -4.76 13.05 -3.65
CA LEU A 70 -3.49 12.88 -4.36
C LEU A 70 -3.22 14.02 -5.34
N LYS A 71 -4.25 14.56 -5.98
CA LYS A 71 -4.15 15.75 -6.84
C LYS A 71 -3.84 16.99 -6.03
N GLU A 72 -4.52 17.21 -4.90
CA GLU A 72 -4.26 18.33 -4.00
C GLU A 72 -2.83 18.30 -3.45
N ALA A 73 -2.33 17.10 -3.12
CA ALA A 73 -0.95 16.91 -2.67
C ALA A 73 0.09 16.99 -3.81
N GLY A 74 -0.32 17.12 -5.08
CA GLY A 74 0.57 17.14 -6.24
C GLY A 74 1.33 15.82 -6.46
N ILE A 75 0.72 14.69 -6.11
CA ILE A 75 1.32 13.36 -6.24
C ILE A 75 0.93 12.70 -7.55
N LEU A 76 -0.37 12.75 -7.92
CA LEU A 76 -0.92 12.15 -9.13
C LEU A 76 -1.71 13.16 -9.95
N THR A 77 -1.94 12.80 -11.21
CA THR A 77 -2.81 13.50 -12.17
C THR A 77 -3.95 12.57 -12.63
N ASP A 78 -4.88 13.08 -13.43
CA ASP A 78 -5.98 12.26 -13.98
C ASP A 78 -5.46 11.13 -14.88
N ASN A 79 -4.28 11.28 -15.48
CA ASN A 79 -3.67 10.25 -16.32
C ASN A 79 -3.23 9.01 -15.52
N ASP A 80 -3.05 9.16 -14.21
CA ASP A 80 -2.57 8.09 -13.32
C ASP A 80 -3.72 7.27 -12.71
N TYR A 81 -4.99 7.53 -13.11
CA TYR A 81 -6.15 6.89 -12.53
C TYR A 81 -6.10 5.35 -12.59
N ASN A 82 -5.73 4.77 -13.73
CA ASN A 82 -5.64 3.32 -13.87
C ASN A 82 -4.55 2.71 -13.00
N ASN A 83 -3.42 3.41 -12.83
CA ASN A 83 -2.36 3.01 -11.93
C ASN A 83 -2.83 3.05 -10.47
N LEU A 84 -3.60 4.07 -10.10
CA LEU A 84 -4.20 4.15 -8.76
C LEU A 84 -5.19 3.01 -8.52
N VAL A 85 -6.06 2.67 -9.48
CA VAL A 85 -6.96 1.51 -9.38
C VAL A 85 -6.19 0.23 -9.12
N ALA A 86 -5.07 0.02 -9.84
CA ALA A 86 -4.21 -1.15 -9.66
C ALA A 86 -3.43 -1.15 -8.32
N PHE A 87 -3.21 0.02 -7.71
CA PHE A 87 -2.56 0.18 -6.41
C PHE A 87 -3.49 -0.10 -5.23
N VAL A 88 -4.78 0.20 -5.36
CA VAL A 88 -5.79 0.11 -4.30
C VAL A 88 -5.79 -1.23 -3.53
N PRO A 89 -5.69 -2.42 -4.16
CA PRO A 89 -5.67 -3.68 -3.43
C PRO A 89 -4.58 -3.77 -2.36
N GLY A 90 -3.40 -3.21 -2.63
CA GLY A 90 -2.27 -3.23 -1.71
C GLY A 90 -2.38 -2.31 -0.49
N ILE A 91 -3.30 -1.32 -0.54
CA ILE A 91 -3.43 -0.32 0.53
C ILE A 91 -4.78 -0.31 1.23
N ARG A 92 -5.80 -0.95 0.68
CA ARG A 92 -7.17 -0.93 1.18
C ARG A 92 -7.28 -1.26 2.67
N ASP A 93 -6.54 -2.26 3.13
CA ASP A 93 -6.54 -2.71 4.53
C ASP A 93 -5.63 -1.87 5.44
N ARG A 94 -4.92 -0.90 4.88
CA ARG A 94 -3.92 -0.08 5.57
C ARG A 94 -4.37 1.34 5.84
N ILE A 95 -5.47 1.77 5.22
CA ILE A 95 -6.05 3.11 5.39
C ILE A 95 -7.34 3.03 6.21
N THR A 96 -7.51 3.95 7.12
CA THR A 96 -8.74 4.17 7.87
C THR A 96 -9.41 5.49 7.50
N LEU A 97 -8.61 6.45 7.03
CA LEU A 97 -9.07 7.71 6.46
C LEU A 97 -8.61 7.82 5.00
N LEU A 98 -9.41 8.45 4.15
CA LEU A 98 -9.02 8.65 2.74
C LEU A 98 -7.75 9.50 2.61
N GLY A 99 -7.53 10.43 3.53
CA GLY A 99 -6.33 11.27 3.56
C GLY A 99 -5.03 10.52 3.87
N ASP A 100 -5.10 9.32 4.49
CA ASP A 100 -3.93 8.49 4.81
C ASP A 100 -3.14 8.12 3.53
N ILE A 101 -3.82 8.13 2.37
CA ILE A 101 -3.21 7.82 1.08
C ILE A 101 -2.04 8.73 0.74
N VAL A 102 -2.08 9.99 1.15
CA VAL A 102 -1.05 10.98 0.83
C VAL A 102 0.31 10.52 1.38
N SER A 103 0.37 10.19 2.67
CA SER A 103 1.61 9.72 3.30
C SER A 103 2.11 8.39 2.73
N MET A 104 1.19 7.51 2.31
CA MET A 104 1.52 6.21 1.72
C MET A 104 2.07 6.31 0.29
N THR A 105 1.88 7.44 -0.38
CA THR A 105 2.24 7.63 -1.80
C THR A 105 3.30 8.70 -2.02
N GLU A 106 3.87 9.29 -0.96
CA GLU A 106 4.95 10.29 -1.08
C GLU A 106 6.16 9.78 -1.87
N PHE A 107 6.39 8.47 -1.90
CA PHE A 107 7.45 7.85 -2.70
C PHE A 107 7.27 8.06 -4.22
N VAL A 108 6.08 8.45 -4.69
CA VAL A 108 5.83 8.76 -6.11
C VAL A 108 6.61 10.00 -6.53
N LYS A 109 6.72 10.99 -5.64
CA LYS A 109 7.61 12.13 -5.85
C LYS A 109 9.04 11.61 -5.93
N ASP A 110 9.83 12.15 -6.85
CA ASP A 110 11.23 11.74 -6.98
C ASP A 110 11.97 11.99 -5.65
N GLN A 111 12.34 10.93 -4.97
CA GLN A 111 13.03 10.96 -3.68
C GLN A 111 14.56 11.03 -3.84
N GLY A 112 15.05 11.13 -5.09
CA GLY A 112 16.46 11.04 -5.40
C GLY A 112 17.01 9.61 -5.32
N LYS A 113 18.33 9.48 -5.15
CA LYS A 113 19.00 8.18 -5.06
C LYS A 113 18.72 7.53 -3.71
N PRO A 114 18.35 6.24 -3.67
CA PRO A 114 18.19 5.53 -2.39
C PRO A 114 19.54 5.43 -1.65
N GLU A 115 19.49 5.51 -0.32
CA GLU A 115 20.68 5.30 0.50
C GLU A 115 21.15 3.85 0.40
N VAL A 116 22.45 3.66 0.21
CA VAL A 116 23.10 2.33 0.14
C VAL A 116 22.75 1.47 1.35
N SER A 117 22.77 2.06 2.53
CA SER A 117 22.47 1.39 3.80
C SER A 117 21.06 0.78 3.85
N LEU A 118 20.09 1.39 3.16
CA LEU A 118 18.72 0.89 3.08
C LEU A 118 18.54 -0.20 2.03
N LEU A 119 19.40 -0.22 1.00
CA LEU A 119 19.39 -1.26 -0.04
C LEU A 119 19.90 -2.60 0.49
N ILE A 120 20.86 -2.58 1.41
CA ILE A 120 21.54 -3.78 1.89
C ILE A 120 20.81 -4.36 3.10
N PRO A 121 20.21 -5.58 2.99
CA PRO A 121 19.60 -6.25 4.14
C PRO A 121 20.64 -6.59 5.21
N LYS A 122 20.27 -6.51 6.50
CA LYS A 122 21.16 -6.70 7.67
C LYS A 122 22.04 -7.97 7.65
N LYS A 123 21.68 -8.98 6.86
CA LYS A 123 22.38 -10.28 6.80
C LYS A 123 22.97 -10.56 5.42
N MET A 124 23.15 -9.54 4.62
CA MET A 124 23.74 -9.63 3.27
C MET A 124 24.87 -8.61 3.16
N ASP A 125 25.84 -8.90 2.32
CA ASP A 125 26.83 -7.94 1.86
C ASP A 125 26.36 -7.22 0.59
N VAL A 126 27.13 -6.26 0.14
CA VAL A 126 26.85 -5.46 -1.07
C VAL A 126 26.79 -6.36 -2.29
N GLN A 127 27.75 -7.28 -2.45
CA GLN A 127 27.86 -8.16 -3.60
C GLN A 127 26.67 -9.11 -3.69
N GLY A 128 26.29 -9.75 -2.58
CA GLY A 128 25.12 -10.64 -2.53
C GLY A 128 23.82 -9.89 -2.80
N THR A 129 23.70 -8.64 -2.30
CA THR A 129 22.55 -7.77 -2.55
C THR A 129 22.46 -7.40 -4.03
N LEU A 130 23.56 -7.06 -4.68
CA LEU A 130 23.63 -6.74 -6.10
C LEU A 130 23.16 -7.94 -6.95
N VAL A 131 23.66 -9.15 -6.67
CA VAL A 131 23.25 -10.38 -7.37
C VAL A 131 21.76 -10.64 -7.16
N ALA A 132 21.28 -10.54 -5.93
CA ALA A 132 19.86 -10.75 -5.62
C ALA A 132 18.95 -9.73 -6.32
N LEU A 133 19.31 -8.44 -6.30
CA LEU A 133 18.48 -7.40 -6.93
C LEU A 133 18.48 -7.52 -8.46
N LYS A 134 19.61 -7.87 -9.10
CA LYS A 134 19.65 -8.17 -10.54
C LYS A 134 18.71 -9.31 -10.92
N ALA A 135 18.78 -10.43 -10.20
CA ALA A 135 17.91 -11.56 -10.43
C ALA A 135 16.43 -11.22 -10.17
N THR A 136 16.15 -10.43 -9.10
CA THR A 136 14.81 -9.94 -8.77
C THR A 136 14.25 -9.07 -9.88
N TYR A 137 15.04 -8.18 -10.45
CA TYR A 137 14.63 -7.29 -11.53
C TYR A 137 14.20 -8.07 -12.77
N GLU A 138 14.99 -9.07 -13.17
CA GLU A 138 14.65 -9.93 -14.32
C GLU A 138 13.35 -10.73 -14.09
N GLU A 139 13.16 -11.29 -12.89
CA GLU A 139 11.95 -12.04 -12.58
C GLU A 139 10.69 -11.13 -12.50
N VAL A 140 10.83 -9.91 -11.98
CA VAL A 140 9.74 -8.92 -11.96
C VAL A 140 9.35 -8.52 -13.40
N LYS A 141 10.35 -8.22 -14.27
CA LYS A 141 10.09 -7.88 -15.69
C LYS A 141 9.34 -9.00 -16.40
N LYS A 142 9.82 -10.23 -16.28
CA LYS A 142 9.18 -11.40 -16.89
C LYS A 142 7.76 -11.58 -16.37
N GLY A 143 7.58 -11.52 -15.05
CA GLY A 143 6.27 -11.69 -14.43
C GLY A 143 5.24 -10.64 -14.87
N LEU A 144 5.66 -9.39 -15.01
CA LEU A 144 4.79 -8.32 -15.51
C LEU A 144 4.44 -8.53 -16.99
N GLN A 145 5.40 -8.93 -17.83
CA GLN A 145 5.16 -9.28 -19.25
C GLN A 145 4.22 -10.48 -19.42
N GLU A 146 4.27 -11.45 -18.51
CA GLU A 146 3.36 -12.60 -18.45
C GLU A 146 1.99 -12.25 -17.87
N GLY A 147 1.78 -11.02 -17.38
CA GLY A 147 0.53 -10.55 -16.81
C GLY A 147 0.25 -11.09 -15.40
N LEU A 148 1.28 -11.48 -14.65
CA LEU A 148 1.10 -11.96 -13.28
C LEU A 148 0.52 -10.84 -12.38
N ASP A 149 -0.37 -11.24 -11.49
CA ASP A 149 -0.84 -10.42 -10.39
C ASP A 149 0.19 -10.32 -9.25
N ASP A 150 -0.14 -9.60 -8.19
CA ASP A 150 0.77 -9.40 -7.06
C ASP A 150 1.09 -10.71 -6.32
N GLU A 151 0.14 -11.66 -6.27
CA GLU A 151 0.35 -12.98 -5.67
C GLU A 151 1.30 -13.83 -6.52
N GLY A 152 1.09 -13.84 -7.84
CA GLY A 152 1.98 -14.55 -8.79
C GLY A 152 3.41 -14.02 -8.75
N LEU A 153 3.59 -12.69 -8.69
CA LEU A 153 4.89 -12.05 -8.52
C LEU A 153 5.53 -12.40 -7.17
N GLN A 154 4.74 -12.40 -6.09
CA GLN A 154 5.22 -12.77 -4.76
C GLN A 154 5.73 -14.22 -4.73
N ASN A 155 4.96 -15.16 -5.28
CA ASN A 155 5.34 -16.56 -5.33
C ASN A 155 6.63 -16.74 -6.15
N ARG A 156 6.75 -16.12 -7.31
CA ARG A 156 7.94 -16.12 -8.15
C ARG A 156 9.18 -15.63 -7.42
N LEU A 157 9.07 -14.55 -6.65
CA LEU A 157 10.19 -14.03 -5.88
C LEU A 157 10.52 -14.87 -4.63
N CYS A 158 9.54 -15.54 -4.03
CA CYS A 158 9.80 -16.54 -2.99
C CYS A 158 10.61 -17.72 -3.53
N ASP A 159 10.25 -18.23 -4.71
CA ASP A 159 11.01 -19.28 -5.41
C ASP A 159 12.42 -18.82 -5.76
N LEU A 160 12.59 -17.57 -6.22
CA LEU A 160 13.90 -16.99 -6.47
C LEU A 160 14.75 -16.94 -5.19
N ALA A 161 14.19 -16.50 -4.06
CA ALA A 161 14.91 -16.47 -2.79
C ALA A 161 15.39 -17.87 -2.38
N GLN A 162 14.56 -18.89 -2.58
CA GLN A 162 14.91 -20.28 -2.32
C GLN A 162 16.03 -20.76 -3.25
N LYS A 163 15.96 -20.47 -4.55
CA LYS A 163 17.01 -20.81 -5.52
C LYS A 163 18.35 -20.17 -5.20
N LEU A 164 18.32 -18.94 -4.70
CA LEU A 164 19.54 -18.20 -4.29
C LEU A 164 20.04 -18.62 -2.91
N GLY A 165 19.32 -19.47 -2.17
CA GLY A 165 19.69 -19.86 -0.80
C GLY A 165 19.64 -18.73 0.23
N ILE A 166 18.81 -17.69 -0.02
CA ILE A 166 18.66 -16.53 0.86
C ILE A 166 17.23 -16.44 1.41
N LYS A 167 17.05 -15.63 2.45
CA LYS A 167 15.71 -15.37 2.98
C LYS A 167 14.92 -14.45 2.04
N ASN A 168 13.59 -14.54 2.06
CA ASN A 168 12.70 -13.66 1.30
C ASN A 168 13.04 -12.17 1.47
N ALA A 169 13.42 -11.76 2.67
CA ALA A 169 13.86 -10.38 2.94
C ALA A 169 15.05 -9.94 2.08
N GLY A 170 15.91 -10.86 1.64
CA GLY A 170 17.04 -10.57 0.75
C GLY A 170 16.64 -10.22 -0.68
N VAL A 171 15.42 -10.58 -1.09
CA VAL A 171 14.83 -10.26 -2.38
C VAL A 171 13.88 -9.06 -2.27
N PHE A 172 12.96 -9.10 -1.30
CA PHE A 172 11.91 -8.10 -1.18
C PHE A 172 12.37 -6.74 -0.65
N ASN A 173 13.33 -6.70 0.30
CA ASN A 173 13.77 -5.43 0.87
C ASN A 173 14.56 -4.58 -0.14
N PRO A 174 15.57 -5.11 -0.86
CA PRO A 174 16.24 -4.35 -1.91
C PRO A 174 15.28 -3.85 -2.98
N LEU A 175 14.32 -4.69 -3.42
CA LEU A 175 13.30 -4.29 -4.39
C LEU A 175 12.45 -3.13 -3.86
N ARG A 176 11.96 -3.24 -2.61
CA ARG A 176 11.17 -2.17 -1.96
C ARG A 176 11.94 -0.86 -1.94
N THR A 177 13.17 -0.90 -1.44
CA THR A 177 14.00 0.30 -1.32
C THR A 177 14.36 0.87 -2.69
N ALA A 178 14.67 0.03 -3.67
CA ALA A 178 14.93 0.48 -5.04
C ALA A 178 13.73 1.22 -5.64
N VAL A 179 12.51 0.70 -5.48
CA VAL A 179 11.28 1.26 -6.05
C VAL A 179 10.82 2.51 -5.31
N THR A 180 10.91 2.52 -3.97
CA THR A 180 10.29 3.56 -3.14
C THR A 180 11.26 4.49 -2.43
N GLY A 181 12.56 4.16 -2.37
CA GLY A 181 13.54 4.86 -1.53
C GLY A 181 13.38 4.62 -0.02
N LEU A 182 12.42 3.79 0.40
CA LEU A 182 12.00 3.65 1.80
C LEU A 182 12.26 2.24 2.32
N ALA A 183 12.64 2.15 3.61
CA ALA A 183 12.73 0.86 4.31
C ALA A 183 11.34 0.25 4.61
N VAL A 184 10.32 1.09 4.78
CA VAL A 184 8.92 0.70 5.02
C VAL A 184 8.03 1.43 4.03
N SER A 185 7.23 0.67 3.28
CA SER A 185 6.31 1.20 2.26
C SER A 185 5.11 0.26 2.10
N PRO A 186 4.10 0.60 1.29
CA PRO A 186 3.14 -0.36 0.77
C PRO A 186 3.85 -1.53 0.06
N PRO A 187 3.14 -2.61 -0.30
CA PRO A 187 3.73 -3.75 -1.01
C PRO A 187 4.48 -3.31 -2.26
N PRO A 188 5.70 -3.82 -2.53
CA PRO A 188 6.52 -3.34 -3.63
C PRO A 188 5.87 -3.50 -5.01
N PHE A 189 5.11 -4.56 -5.23
CA PHE A 189 4.41 -4.75 -6.52
C PHE A 189 3.30 -3.72 -6.72
N SER A 190 2.51 -3.43 -5.68
CA SER A 190 1.52 -2.36 -5.73
C SER A 190 2.19 -1.00 -6.02
N CYS A 191 3.36 -0.72 -5.40
CA CYS A 191 4.13 0.49 -5.70
C CYS A 191 4.59 0.54 -7.17
N ILE A 192 5.01 -0.59 -7.74
CA ILE A 192 5.36 -0.72 -9.16
C ILE A 192 4.15 -0.40 -10.06
N ARG A 193 2.96 -0.90 -9.69
CA ARG A 193 1.73 -0.60 -10.45
C ARG A 193 1.37 0.88 -10.41
N LEU A 194 1.57 1.54 -9.27
CA LEU A 194 1.30 2.97 -9.14
C LEU A 194 2.27 3.83 -9.95
N LEU A 195 3.57 3.52 -9.88
CA LEU A 195 4.61 4.24 -10.62
C LEU A 195 4.57 3.96 -12.13
N GLY A 196 4.05 2.80 -12.51
CA GLY A 196 4.19 2.23 -13.85
C GLY A 196 5.56 1.59 -14.08
N GLU A 197 5.63 0.73 -15.10
CA GLU A 197 6.83 -0.07 -15.40
C GLU A 197 8.07 0.78 -15.69
N LYS A 198 7.91 1.79 -16.54
CA LYS A 198 9.03 2.64 -16.99
C LYS A 198 9.75 3.31 -15.81
N GLU A 199 9.01 3.93 -14.92
CA GLU A 199 9.59 4.62 -13.77
C GLU A 199 10.13 3.63 -12.75
N SER A 200 9.44 2.52 -12.52
CA SER A 200 9.91 1.46 -11.62
C SER A 200 11.22 0.85 -12.10
N TYR A 201 11.34 0.57 -13.40
CA TYR A 201 12.58 0.02 -13.97
C TYR A 201 13.74 1.02 -13.86
N ARG A 202 13.50 2.30 -14.19
CA ARG A 202 14.50 3.37 -14.02
C ARG A 202 15.04 3.40 -12.58
N ARG A 203 14.16 3.32 -11.59
CA ARG A 203 14.56 3.34 -10.16
C ARG A 203 15.34 2.10 -9.76
N ILE A 204 14.94 0.92 -10.24
CA ILE A 204 15.66 -0.31 -9.94
C ILE A 204 17.05 -0.30 -10.60
N GLU A 205 17.17 0.15 -11.85
CA GLU A 205 18.43 0.31 -12.56
C GLU A 205 19.36 1.28 -11.84
N GLN A 206 18.85 2.41 -11.37
CA GLN A 206 19.60 3.35 -10.56
C GLN A 206 20.12 2.73 -9.24
N ALA A 207 19.30 1.91 -8.58
CA ALA A 207 19.72 1.20 -7.37
C ALA A 207 20.80 0.16 -7.67
N LEU A 208 20.74 -0.52 -8.83
CA LEU A 208 21.79 -1.44 -9.30
C LEU A 208 23.10 -0.72 -9.55
N GLU A 209 23.08 0.45 -10.20
CA GLU A 209 24.27 1.28 -10.41
C GLU A 209 24.94 1.68 -9.10
N ILE A 210 24.14 2.09 -8.11
CA ILE A 210 24.63 2.45 -6.77
C ILE A 210 25.33 1.26 -6.10
N LEU A 211 24.74 0.06 -6.17
CA LEU A 211 25.34 -1.15 -5.60
C LEU A 211 26.62 -1.56 -6.36
N GLU A 212 26.68 -1.38 -7.67
CA GLU A 212 27.88 -1.65 -8.47
C GLU A 212 29.02 -0.69 -8.13
N GLU A 213 28.72 0.59 -7.92
CA GLU A 213 29.70 1.57 -7.45
C GLU A 213 30.24 1.20 -6.06
N GLU A 214 29.36 0.74 -5.17
CA GLU A 214 29.75 0.37 -3.80
C GLU A 214 30.59 -0.91 -3.76
N VAL A 215 30.29 -1.89 -4.62
CA VAL A 215 31.14 -3.09 -4.81
C VAL A 215 32.54 -2.70 -5.25
N ARG A 216 32.68 -1.75 -6.21
CA ARG A 216 33.99 -1.28 -6.70
C ARG A 216 34.81 -0.54 -5.64
N LYS A 217 34.17 0.11 -4.66
CA LYS A 217 34.86 0.81 -3.58
C LYS A 217 35.37 -0.15 -2.50
N ASN A 218 34.68 -1.30 -2.34
CA ASN A 218 34.97 -2.27 -1.29
C ASN A 218 35.82 -3.48 -1.77
N GLY A 219 36.11 -3.57 -3.05
CA GLY A 219 36.96 -4.59 -3.68
C GLY A 219 38.31 -4.02 -4.09
#